data_9167ae5ba879733960d657bb392c7042
#
_entry.id   9167ae5ba879733960d657bb392c7042
#
_cell.length_a   1.000
_cell.length_b   1.000
_cell.length_c   1.000
_cell.angle_alpha   90.00
_cell.angle_beta   90.00
_cell.angle_gamma   90.00
#
_symmetry.space_group_name_H-M   'P 1'
#
loop_
_entity.id
_entity.type
_entity.pdbx_description
1 polymer ?
#
loop_
_entity_poly.entity_id
_entity_poly.type
_entity_poly.pdbx_seq_one_letter_code
_entity_poly.pdbx_strand_id
1 'polypeptide(L)'
;MNNKYKDIFSTFLNLFWHLISGPIMLLLIPFYLTPEQQGYWYLFGSIAALSTFADLGFSNIVLQFSAHEYAFLEINNEGYLLGTESNLKKISSFFKFVIIWLRNICSVAFPVIVCVGVIFLARDKVLSIYLLPWLIYALGSLINFFNNTILSFLEGMNQISKIQKTKFIVAFFNTLIIAAGLLLQINIYSLSFGMLLSSSFMFFTIFKTYGKIVKQMWKESKTFSYPWKKEILPLFKKYILSFVSGYFLFQIYTPLMHLFHGAEYSGKVGITMSLVTAAFQLANIFIYTITPQINMLIEKKDWKMLDNLFRNRLLLSLCSYIFLWGCFAIFVYFFADFAFIPQILSRFLSYKGISILVFCYFIQLFVNSWAVYLRGHKQEPYWLTGIFAAVWVFLLTLLAGKMLSPDLFFIGLLSQYIWGLPVSYIIYRNDKKKWHK
;
A
#
# COMPACT_ATOMS: atom_id res chain seq x y z
N MET A 1 -29.31 11.94 7.03
CA MET A 1 -28.59 11.08 6.06
C MET A 1 -28.03 9.88 6.84
N ASN A 2 -28.39 8.66 6.48
CA ASN A 2 -28.04 7.46 7.23
C ASN A 2 -26.50 7.33 7.32
N ASN A 3 -25.92 6.98 8.47
CA ASN A 3 -24.45 6.91 8.67
C ASN A 3 -23.76 6.06 7.60
N LYS A 4 -24.41 5.00 7.15
CA LYS A 4 -23.93 4.11 6.07
C LYS A 4 -23.66 4.87 4.73
N TYR A 5 -24.49 5.82 4.34
CA TYR A 5 -24.26 6.61 3.11
C TYR A 5 -23.09 7.59 3.27
N LYS A 6 -22.88 8.13 4.48
CA LYS A 6 -21.73 9.00 4.77
C LYS A 6 -20.42 8.24 4.69
N ASP A 7 -20.40 6.98 5.19
CA ASP A 7 -19.21 6.12 5.13
C ASP A 7 -18.85 5.78 3.68
N ILE A 8 -19.86 5.38 2.89
CA ILE A 8 -19.66 5.06 1.46
C ILE A 8 -19.16 6.29 0.70
N PHE A 9 -19.78 7.46 0.89
CA PHE A 9 -19.40 8.69 0.20
C PHE A 9 -17.97 9.16 0.56
N SER A 10 -17.62 9.11 1.85
CA SER A 10 -16.28 9.51 2.30
C SER A 10 -15.20 8.56 1.78
N THR A 11 -15.49 7.26 1.75
CA THR A 11 -14.59 6.25 1.17
C THR A 11 -14.42 6.45 -0.33
N PHE A 12 -15.53 6.72 -1.04
CA PHE A 12 -15.49 7.02 -2.48
C PHE A 12 -14.64 8.26 -2.78
N LEU A 13 -14.81 9.35 -2.04
CA LEU A 13 -14.00 10.58 -2.22
C LEU A 13 -12.49 10.31 -2.04
N ASN A 14 -12.14 9.54 -1.01
CA ASN A 14 -10.74 9.20 -0.76
C ASN A 14 -10.14 8.36 -1.90
N LEU A 15 -10.86 7.32 -2.34
CA LEU A 15 -10.43 6.48 -3.46
C LEU A 15 -10.35 7.26 -4.77
N PHE A 16 -11.35 8.11 -5.05
CA PHE A 16 -11.38 8.95 -6.24
C PHE A 16 -10.21 9.92 -6.30
N TRP A 17 -9.84 10.53 -5.16
CA TRP A 17 -8.67 11.39 -5.10
C TRP A 17 -7.38 10.64 -5.40
N HIS A 18 -7.20 9.46 -4.81
CA HIS A 18 -6.02 8.63 -5.12
C HIS A 18 -5.92 8.25 -6.60
N LEU A 19 -7.06 8.08 -7.28
CA LEU A 19 -7.13 7.85 -8.71
C LEU A 19 -6.64 9.05 -9.54
N ILE A 20 -6.97 10.27 -9.12
CA ILE A 20 -6.63 11.49 -9.86
C ILE A 20 -5.21 11.97 -9.51
N SER A 21 -4.81 11.89 -8.25
CA SER A 21 -3.50 12.37 -7.80
C SER A 21 -2.33 11.60 -8.43
N GLY A 22 -2.49 10.29 -8.70
CA GLY A 22 -1.49 9.48 -9.37
C GLY A 22 -1.11 10.00 -10.76
N PRO A 23 -2.04 10.12 -11.72
CA PRO A 23 -1.81 10.72 -13.03
C PRO A 23 -1.24 12.14 -12.97
N ILE A 24 -1.72 12.99 -12.04
CA ILE A 24 -1.15 14.33 -11.85
C ILE A 24 0.34 14.25 -11.53
N MET A 25 0.75 13.39 -10.61
CA MET A 25 2.16 13.22 -10.25
C MET A 25 2.98 12.60 -11.38
N LEU A 26 2.42 11.65 -12.12
CA LEU A 26 3.06 11.05 -13.29
C LEU A 26 3.38 12.07 -14.41
N LEU A 27 2.61 13.15 -14.50
CA LEU A 27 2.87 14.25 -15.40
C LEU A 27 3.87 15.27 -14.81
N LEU A 28 3.66 15.71 -13.55
CA LEU A 28 4.47 16.76 -12.93
C LEU A 28 5.93 16.33 -12.71
N ILE A 29 6.17 15.10 -12.27
CA ILE A 29 7.52 14.61 -11.96
C ILE A 29 8.46 14.72 -13.16
N PRO A 30 8.13 14.20 -14.38
CA PRO A 30 9.01 14.32 -15.54
C PRO A 30 9.26 15.76 -16.03
N PHE A 31 8.30 16.66 -15.77
CA PHE A 31 8.45 18.06 -16.17
C PHE A 31 9.40 18.86 -15.28
N TYR A 32 9.36 18.63 -13.98
CA TYR A 32 10.04 19.47 -12.99
C TYR A 32 11.31 18.87 -12.42
N LEU A 33 11.48 17.54 -12.51
CA LEU A 33 12.67 16.87 -12.00
C LEU A 33 13.59 16.42 -13.11
N THR A 34 14.90 16.44 -12.85
CA THR A 34 15.87 15.77 -13.71
C THR A 34 15.70 14.23 -13.65
N PRO A 35 16.23 13.46 -14.63
CA PRO A 35 16.19 11.99 -14.57
C PRO A 35 16.79 11.43 -13.29
N GLU A 36 17.88 12.03 -12.80
CA GLU A 36 18.55 11.64 -11.56
C GLU A 36 17.68 11.93 -10.34
N GLN A 37 17.11 13.15 -10.22
CA GLN A 37 16.21 13.53 -9.14
C GLN A 37 14.96 12.64 -9.11
N GLN A 38 14.40 12.28 -10.26
CA GLN A 38 13.32 11.31 -10.37
C GLN A 38 13.75 9.95 -9.80
N GLY A 39 15.01 9.53 -10.03
CA GLY A 39 15.57 8.32 -9.45
C GLY A 39 15.55 8.33 -7.93
N TYR A 40 16.08 9.39 -7.31
CA TYR A 40 16.04 9.52 -5.84
C TYR A 40 14.64 9.68 -5.28
N TRP A 41 13.72 10.33 -6.02
CA TRP A 41 12.30 10.39 -5.65
C TRP A 41 11.70 9.00 -5.43
N TYR A 42 11.84 8.12 -6.41
CA TYR A 42 11.30 6.76 -6.32
C TYR A 42 12.10 5.86 -5.39
N LEU A 43 13.42 6.07 -5.30
CA LEU A 43 14.28 5.36 -4.35
C LEU A 43 13.86 5.65 -2.90
N PHE A 44 13.63 6.92 -2.54
CA PHE A 44 13.15 7.31 -1.21
C PHE A 44 11.83 6.63 -0.86
N GLY A 45 10.87 6.65 -1.80
CA GLY A 45 9.60 5.96 -1.64
C GLY A 45 9.77 4.46 -1.40
N SER A 46 10.62 3.80 -2.18
CA SER A 46 10.86 2.36 -2.08
C SER A 46 11.61 1.96 -0.81
N ILE A 47 12.57 2.77 -0.35
CA ILE A 47 13.26 2.52 0.94
C ILE A 47 12.29 2.76 2.10
N ALA A 48 11.49 3.83 2.07
CA ALA A 48 10.48 4.08 3.10
C ALA A 48 9.40 2.98 3.14
N ALA A 49 9.11 2.33 2.00
CA ALA A 49 8.22 1.17 1.95
C ALA A 49 8.75 -0.04 2.76
N LEU A 50 10.03 -0.05 3.18
CA LEU A 50 10.54 -1.00 4.20
C LEU A 50 9.78 -0.89 5.53
N SER A 51 9.08 0.23 5.78
CA SER A 51 8.16 0.34 6.92
C SER A 51 7.04 -0.71 6.89
N THR A 52 6.72 -1.31 5.73
CA THR A 52 5.81 -2.45 5.65
C THR A 52 6.34 -3.67 6.41
N PHE A 53 7.68 -3.83 6.51
CA PHE A 53 8.29 -4.84 7.39
C PHE A 53 8.16 -4.49 8.88
N ALA A 54 8.03 -3.22 9.20
CA ALA A 54 7.73 -2.81 10.58
C ALA A 54 6.26 -3.11 10.92
N ASP A 55 5.34 -2.91 9.97
CA ASP A 55 3.92 -3.21 10.16
C ASP A 55 3.61 -4.72 10.11
N LEU A 56 4.12 -5.44 9.12
CA LEU A 56 3.88 -6.88 8.90
C LEU A 56 2.41 -7.30 9.07
N GLY A 57 1.49 -6.40 8.73
CA GLY A 57 0.05 -6.59 8.90
C GLY A 57 -0.47 -6.33 10.31
N PHE A 58 0.34 -5.77 11.21
CA PHE A 58 -0.08 -5.41 12.57
C PHE A 58 -1.26 -4.44 12.57
N SER A 59 -1.27 -3.46 11.68
CA SER A 59 -2.37 -2.50 11.52
C SER A 59 -3.71 -3.19 11.24
N ASN A 60 -3.73 -4.29 10.46
CA ASN A 60 -4.95 -5.08 10.22
C ASN A 60 -5.41 -5.83 11.48
N ILE A 61 -4.48 -6.33 12.28
CA ILE A 61 -4.78 -6.96 13.57
C ILE A 61 -5.35 -5.91 14.52
N VAL A 62 -4.73 -4.73 14.58
CA VAL A 62 -5.20 -3.61 15.41
C VAL A 62 -6.65 -3.25 15.05
N LEU A 63 -6.98 -3.16 13.78
CA LEU A 63 -8.35 -2.88 13.32
C LEU A 63 -9.32 -3.97 13.77
N GLN A 64 -8.98 -5.25 13.62
CA GLN A 64 -9.86 -6.36 13.98
C GLN A 64 -10.11 -6.42 15.51
N PHE A 65 -9.03 -6.33 16.29
CA PHE A 65 -9.13 -6.42 17.74
C PHE A 65 -9.83 -5.18 18.35
N SER A 66 -9.54 -3.98 17.82
CA SER A 66 -10.25 -2.77 18.29
C SER A 66 -11.74 -2.83 17.95
N ALA A 67 -12.12 -3.37 16.79
CA ALA A 67 -13.53 -3.55 16.44
C ALA A 67 -14.23 -4.53 17.37
N HIS A 68 -13.56 -5.63 17.72
CA HIS A 68 -14.12 -6.62 18.65
C HIS A 68 -14.33 -6.04 20.06
N GLU A 69 -13.32 -5.34 20.58
CA GLU A 69 -13.42 -4.76 21.92
C GLU A 69 -14.35 -3.54 21.99
N TYR A 70 -14.55 -2.85 20.85
CA TYR A 70 -15.47 -1.72 20.77
C TYR A 70 -16.95 -2.13 20.64
N ALA A 71 -17.26 -3.39 20.33
CA ALA A 71 -18.63 -3.86 20.06
C ALA A 71 -19.63 -3.58 21.21
N PHE A 72 -19.12 -3.41 22.44
CA PHE A 72 -19.91 -3.14 23.65
C PHE A 72 -19.71 -1.72 24.21
N LEU A 73 -19.16 -0.82 23.39
CA LEU A 73 -18.84 0.55 23.78
C LEU A 73 -19.48 1.53 22.80
N GLU A 74 -19.64 2.77 23.25
CA GLU A 74 -20.13 3.88 22.46
C GLU A 74 -19.31 5.14 22.72
N ILE A 75 -19.27 6.03 21.73
CA ILE A 75 -18.67 7.37 21.89
C ILE A 75 -19.81 8.35 22.08
N ASN A 76 -19.81 9.06 23.21
CA ASN A 76 -20.81 10.09 23.49
C ASN A 76 -20.55 11.39 22.67
N ASN A 77 -21.49 12.31 22.71
CA ASN A 77 -21.41 13.59 22.02
C ASN A 77 -20.23 14.47 22.49
N GLU A 78 -19.74 14.26 23.69
CA GLU A 78 -18.62 14.99 24.27
C GLU A 78 -17.26 14.41 23.85
N GLY A 79 -17.25 13.24 23.18
CA GLY A 79 -16.06 12.56 22.70
C GLY A 79 -15.38 11.70 23.78
N TYR A 80 -16.16 11.05 24.64
CA TYR A 80 -15.68 10.04 25.61
C TYR A 80 -16.28 8.68 25.29
N LEU A 81 -15.53 7.62 25.65
CA LEU A 81 -16.01 6.25 25.57
C LEU A 81 -16.93 5.95 26.76
N LEU A 82 -18.11 5.39 26.45
CA LEU A 82 -19.08 4.89 27.41
C LEU A 82 -19.23 3.38 27.27
N GLY A 83 -19.46 2.69 28.38
CA GLY A 83 -19.70 1.25 28.45
C GLY A 83 -19.40 0.69 29.84
N THR A 84 -19.36 -0.62 29.95
CA THR A 84 -19.00 -1.26 31.23
C THR A 84 -17.55 -0.99 31.56
N GLU A 85 -17.22 -0.86 32.84
CA GLU A 85 -15.86 -0.60 33.31
C GLU A 85 -14.86 -1.66 32.84
N SER A 86 -15.28 -2.92 32.78
CA SER A 86 -14.47 -4.02 32.24
C SER A 86 -14.09 -3.82 30.79
N ASN A 87 -15.05 -3.47 29.92
CA ASN A 87 -14.80 -3.26 28.49
C ASN A 87 -13.96 -2.01 28.23
N LEU A 88 -14.20 -0.92 29.00
CA LEU A 88 -13.37 0.29 28.95
C LEU A 88 -11.89 0.00 29.32
N LYS A 89 -11.67 -0.74 30.40
CA LYS A 89 -10.32 -1.14 30.83
C LYS A 89 -9.65 -2.04 29.79
N LYS A 90 -10.41 -2.96 29.18
CA LYS A 90 -9.87 -3.90 28.20
C LYS A 90 -9.42 -3.21 26.91
N ILE A 91 -10.27 -2.36 26.28
CA ILE A 91 -9.87 -1.59 25.08
C ILE A 91 -8.74 -0.60 25.38
N SER A 92 -8.73 0.01 26.58
CA SER A 92 -7.68 0.91 27.02
C SER A 92 -6.34 0.20 27.21
N SER A 93 -6.36 -1.03 27.76
CA SER A 93 -5.19 -1.90 27.85
C SER A 93 -4.67 -2.29 26.45
N PHE A 94 -5.58 -2.53 25.49
CA PHE A 94 -5.22 -2.81 24.10
C PHE A 94 -4.56 -1.59 23.44
N PHE A 95 -5.12 -0.40 23.60
CA PHE A 95 -4.54 0.84 23.11
C PHE A 95 -3.12 1.05 23.65
N LYS A 96 -2.90 0.88 24.95
CA LYS A 96 -1.55 0.94 25.55
C LYS A 96 -0.60 -0.08 24.94
N PHE A 97 -1.04 -1.31 24.73
CA PHE A 97 -0.24 -2.34 24.06
C PHE A 97 0.16 -1.89 22.65
N VAL A 98 -0.75 -1.34 21.84
CA VAL A 98 -0.49 -0.82 20.49
C VAL A 98 0.55 0.31 20.53
N ILE A 99 0.43 1.29 21.45
CA ILE A 99 1.39 2.38 21.58
C ILE A 99 2.79 1.89 21.97
N ILE A 100 2.87 0.95 22.93
CA ILE A 100 4.17 0.36 23.33
C ILE A 100 4.79 -0.43 22.17
N TRP A 101 3.98 -1.19 21.43
CA TRP A 101 4.42 -1.92 20.25
C TRP A 101 4.98 -0.95 19.19
N LEU A 102 4.22 0.09 18.82
CA LEU A 102 4.64 1.11 17.86
C LEU A 102 5.97 1.76 18.28
N ARG A 103 6.08 2.20 19.55
CA ARG A 103 7.32 2.77 20.06
C ARG A 103 8.50 1.84 19.86
N ASN A 104 8.36 0.56 20.23
CA ASN A 104 9.45 -0.42 20.14
C ASN A 104 9.84 -0.73 18.69
N ILE A 105 8.85 -0.88 17.80
CA ILE A 105 9.10 -1.10 16.37
C ILE A 105 9.73 0.13 15.73
N CYS A 106 9.20 1.32 15.97
CA CYS A 106 9.73 2.55 15.41
C CYS A 106 11.17 2.81 15.85
N SER A 107 11.50 2.54 17.12
CA SER A 107 12.87 2.74 17.63
C SER A 107 13.93 1.82 17.01
N VAL A 108 13.51 0.70 16.40
CA VAL A 108 14.42 -0.23 15.70
C VAL A 108 14.35 -0.07 14.19
N ALA A 109 13.13 -0.13 13.63
CA ALA A 109 12.95 -0.16 12.18
C ALA A 109 13.35 1.14 11.49
N PHE A 110 13.01 2.29 12.07
CA PHE A 110 13.31 3.57 11.42
C PHE A 110 14.79 3.95 11.39
N PRO A 111 15.60 3.76 12.43
CA PRO A 111 17.05 3.89 12.29
C PRO A 111 17.62 3.00 11.17
N VAL A 112 17.15 1.77 11.04
CA VAL A 112 17.56 0.88 9.94
C VAL A 112 17.17 1.46 8.57
N ILE A 113 15.93 1.91 8.41
CA ILE A 113 15.45 2.55 7.16
C ILE A 113 16.30 3.78 6.83
N VAL A 114 16.57 4.65 7.82
CA VAL A 114 17.42 5.84 7.64
C VAL A 114 18.83 5.43 7.19
N CYS A 115 19.44 4.45 7.86
CA CYS A 115 20.77 3.96 7.52
C CYS A 115 20.83 3.38 6.10
N VAL A 116 19.83 2.60 5.68
CA VAL A 116 19.76 2.07 4.30
C VAL A 116 19.78 3.21 3.28
N GLY A 117 18.98 4.27 3.46
CA GLY A 117 19.01 5.42 2.57
C GLY A 117 20.35 6.14 2.57
N VAL A 118 20.95 6.34 3.75
CA VAL A 118 22.29 6.95 3.88
C VAL A 118 23.35 6.12 3.13
N ILE A 119 23.30 4.80 3.20
CA ILE A 119 24.23 3.90 2.48
C ILE A 119 24.10 4.10 0.96
N PHE A 120 22.88 4.17 0.42
CA PHE A 120 22.67 4.45 -1.00
C PHE A 120 23.25 5.82 -1.41
N LEU A 121 22.95 6.88 -0.64
CA LEU A 121 23.44 8.23 -0.92
C LEU A 121 24.97 8.36 -0.79
N ALA A 122 25.57 7.68 0.18
CA ALA A 122 27.01 7.66 0.37
C ALA A 122 27.72 6.92 -0.78
N ARG A 123 27.16 5.80 -1.22
CA ARG A 123 27.67 5.02 -2.36
C ARG A 123 27.72 5.86 -3.63
N ASP A 124 26.66 6.63 -3.91
CA ASP A 124 26.54 7.46 -5.09
C ASP A 124 27.30 8.80 -4.96
N LYS A 125 27.95 9.05 -3.82
CA LYS A 125 28.68 10.30 -3.50
C LYS A 125 27.82 11.59 -3.53
N VAL A 126 26.51 11.44 -3.32
CA VAL A 126 25.53 12.56 -3.35
C VAL A 126 24.97 12.88 -1.95
N LEU A 127 25.65 12.38 -0.92
CA LEU A 127 25.20 12.55 0.48
C LEU A 127 25.00 14.02 0.86
N SER A 128 25.90 14.91 0.41
CA SER A 128 25.81 16.35 0.71
C SER A 128 24.57 17.01 0.13
N ILE A 129 24.03 16.47 -0.98
CA ILE A 129 22.90 17.04 -1.72
C ILE A 129 21.57 16.48 -1.19
N TYR A 130 21.50 15.16 -0.99
CA TYR A 130 20.23 14.47 -0.76
C TYR A 130 20.02 13.95 0.69
N LEU A 131 21.02 14.14 1.58
CA LEU A 131 20.88 13.70 2.99
C LEU A 131 19.73 14.42 3.69
N LEU A 132 19.67 15.75 3.60
CA LEU A 132 18.64 16.53 4.28
C LEU A 132 17.23 16.22 3.75
N PRO A 133 16.97 16.21 2.43
CA PRO A 133 15.69 15.73 1.89
C PRO A 133 15.33 14.33 2.36
N TRP A 134 16.31 13.40 2.38
CA TRP A 134 16.07 12.04 2.87
C TRP A 134 15.65 12.00 4.33
N LEU A 135 16.34 12.71 5.22
CA LEU A 135 16.01 12.74 6.65
C LEU A 135 14.62 13.33 6.91
N ILE A 136 14.27 14.41 6.19
CA ILE A 136 12.93 15.03 6.26
C ILE A 136 11.86 14.02 5.79
N TYR A 137 12.10 13.33 4.68
CA TYR A 137 11.20 12.32 4.14
C TYR A 137 11.04 11.13 5.10
N ALA A 138 12.13 10.63 5.66
CA ALA A 138 12.12 9.52 6.60
C ALA A 138 11.36 9.88 7.88
N LEU A 139 11.54 11.10 8.41
CA LEU A 139 10.77 11.59 9.57
C LEU A 139 9.27 11.67 9.24
N GLY A 140 8.91 12.22 8.09
CA GLY A 140 7.52 12.22 7.62
C GLY A 140 6.94 10.82 7.50
N SER A 141 7.73 9.87 6.98
CA SER A 141 7.32 8.45 6.85
C SER A 141 7.13 7.78 8.21
N LEU A 142 7.96 8.10 9.20
CA LEU A 142 7.79 7.64 10.59
C LEU A 142 6.46 8.11 11.18
N ILE A 143 6.16 9.40 11.05
CA ILE A 143 4.91 9.99 11.53
C ILE A 143 3.72 9.37 10.80
N ASN A 144 3.83 9.17 9.48
CA ASN A 144 2.79 8.53 8.67
C ASN A 144 2.53 7.07 9.10
N PHE A 145 3.58 6.31 9.36
CA PHE A 145 3.47 4.94 9.88
C PHE A 145 2.72 4.90 11.22
N PHE A 146 3.09 5.76 12.16
CA PHE A 146 2.41 5.89 13.44
C PHE A 146 0.93 6.24 13.25
N ASN A 147 0.64 7.26 12.41
CA ASN A 147 -0.73 7.68 12.11
C ASN A 147 -1.58 6.54 11.55
N ASN A 148 -1.05 5.78 10.59
CA ASN A 148 -1.80 4.70 9.93
C ASN A 148 -2.23 3.62 10.93
N THR A 149 -1.38 3.24 11.88
CA THR A 149 -1.76 2.25 12.90
C THR A 149 -2.80 2.80 13.87
N ILE A 150 -2.69 4.08 14.28
CA ILE A 150 -3.72 4.72 15.13
C ILE A 150 -5.05 4.86 14.37
N LEU A 151 -5.00 5.21 13.09
CA LEU A 151 -6.20 5.27 12.26
C LEU A 151 -6.86 3.91 12.12
N SER A 152 -6.09 2.82 11.99
CA SER A 152 -6.62 1.45 11.98
C SER A 152 -7.33 1.10 13.29
N PHE A 153 -6.77 1.54 14.44
CA PHE A 153 -7.42 1.39 15.73
C PHE A 153 -8.77 2.12 15.78
N LEU A 154 -8.81 3.38 15.32
CA LEU A 154 -10.02 4.20 15.31
C LEU A 154 -11.05 3.74 14.26
N GLU A 155 -10.60 3.19 13.14
CA GLU A 155 -11.49 2.55 12.15
C GLU A 155 -12.21 1.34 12.76
N GLY A 156 -11.51 0.53 13.55
CA GLY A 156 -12.13 -0.55 14.33
C GLY A 156 -13.17 -0.05 15.32
N MET A 157 -13.01 1.17 15.85
CA MET A 157 -14.01 1.83 16.70
C MET A 157 -15.18 2.46 15.91
N ASN A 158 -15.44 1.99 14.70
CA ASN A 158 -16.56 2.43 13.84
C ASN A 158 -16.53 3.92 13.44
N GLN A 159 -15.34 4.55 13.40
CA GLN A 159 -15.18 5.95 12.99
C GLN A 159 -14.82 6.10 11.49
N ILE A 160 -15.30 5.17 10.64
CA ILE A 160 -14.89 5.02 9.24
C ILE A 160 -15.08 6.32 8.45
N SER A 161 -16.27 6.95 8.50
CA SER A 161 -16.57 8.15 7.72
C SER A 161 -15.62 9.32 8.03
N LYS A 162 -15.41 9.59 9.32
CA LYS A 162 -14.52 10.68 9.74
C LYS A 162 -13.09 10.43 9.32
N ILE A 163 -12.62 9.19 9.45
CA ILE A 163 -11.26 8.80 9.10
C ILE A 163 -11.04 8.85 7.59
N GLN A 164 -11.95 8.32 6.78
CA GLN A 164 -11.83 8.35 5.33
C GLN A 164 -11.86 9.80 4.79
N LYS A 165 -12.70 10.66 5.37
CA LYS A 165 -12.71 12.10 5.06
C LYS A 165 -11.37 12.76 5.43
N THR A 166 -10.81 12.42 6.58
CA THR A 166 -9.50 12.97 7.00
C THR A 166 -8.39 12.46 6.08
N LYS A 167 -8.37 11.18 5.73
CA LYS A 167 -7.42 10.60 4.75
C LYS A 167 -7.50 11.33 3.41
N PHE A 168 -8.71 11.61 2.91
CA PHE A 168 -8.92 12.39 1.68
C PHE A 168 -8.30 13.79 1.79
N ILE A 169 -8.62 14.54 2.86
CA ILE A 169 -8.10 15.91 3.06
C ILE A 169 -6.56 15.90 3.11
N VAL A 170 -5.98 14.95 3.83
CA VAL A 170 -4.52 14.82 3.95
C VAL A 170 -3.87 14.44 2.62
N ALA A 171 -4.46 13.52 1.86
CA ALA A 171 -3.97 13.13 0.54
C ALA A 171 -4.05 14.30 -0.45
N PHE A 172 -5.15 15.06 -0.41
CA PHE A 172 -5.30 16.28 -1.21
C PHE A 172 -4.22 17.31 -0.86
N PHE A 173 -4.03 17.57 0.42
CA PHE A 173 -3.04 18.51 0.92
C PHE A 173 -1.61 18.08 0.59
N ASN A 174 -1.30 16.79 0.71
CA ASN A 174 -0.01 16.23 0.29
C ASN A 174 0.26 16.48 -1.20
N THR A 175 -0.70 16.16 -2.06
CA THR A 175 -0.58 16.38 -3.51
C THR A 175 -0.37 17.86 -3.82
N LEU A 176 -1.10 18.74 -3.13
CA LEU A 176 -0.99 20.19 -3.33
C LEU A 176 0.37 20.74 -2.90
N ILE A 177 0.90 20.29 -1.76
CA ILE A 177 2.25 20.69 -1.30
C ILE A 177 3.31 20.23 -2.29
N ILE A 178 3.22 18.98 -2.75
CA ILE A 178 4.18 18.43 -3.72
C ILE A 178 4.09 19.22 -5.03
N ALA A 179 2.89 19.43 -5.58
CA ALA A 179 2.70 20.17 -6.82
C ALA A 179 3.23 21.61 -6.69
N ALA A 180 2.89 22.32 -5.62
CA ALA A 180 3.39 23.66 -5.35
C ALA A 180 4.93 23.68 -5.23
N GLY A 181 5.51 22.72 -4.54
CA GLY A 181 6.96 22.59 -4.40
C GLY A 181 7.67 22.33 -5.74
N LEU A 182 7.08 21.49 -6.60
CA LEU A 182 7.59 21.26 -7.96
C LEU A 182 7.51 22.53 -8.81
N LEU A 183 6.38 23.25 -8.77
CA LEU A 183 6.21 24.53 -9.46
C LEU A 183 7.20 25.60 -8.98
N LEU A 184 7.51 25.61 -7.68
CA LEU A 184 8.53 26.50 -7.07
C LEU A 184 9.95 26.00 -7.29
N GLN A 185 10.14 24.91 -8.02
CA GLN A 185 11.44 24.32 -8.36
C GLN A 185 12.32 23.95 -7.14
N ILE A 186 11.70 23.61 -6.00
CA ILE A 186 12.44 23.09 -4.84
C ILE A 186 12.82 21.62 -4.97
N ASN A 187 12.65 21.05 -6.17
CA ASN A 187 13.13 19.73 -6.59
C ASN A 187 12.65 18.61 -5.64
N ILE A 188 13.55 17.74 -5.20
CA ILE A 188 13.24 16.58 -4.35
C ILE A 188 12.71 16.97 -2.97
N TYR A 189 12.96 18.20 -2.50
CA TYR A 189 12.38 18.72 -1.26
C TYR A 189 10.85 18.78 -1.32
N SER A 190 10.25 18.88 -2.52
CA SER A 190 8.79 18.84 -2.71
C SER A 190 8.20 17.55 -2.14
N LEU A 191 8.82 16.40 -2.42
CA LEU A 191 8.43 15.10 -1.87
C LEU A 191 8.58 15.08 -0.35
N SER A 192 9.72 15.54 0.14
CA SER A 192 10.08 15.48 1.55
C SER A 192 9.15 16.33 2.40
N PHE A 193 8.91 17.57 1.99
CA PHE A 193 7.95 18.45 2.67
C PHE A 193 6.52 17.99 2.52
N GLY A 194 6.12 17.47 1.34
CA GLY A 194 4.82 16.86 1.14
C GLY A 194 4.55 15.77 2.17
N MET A 195 5.49 14.85 2.34
CA MET A 195 5.38 13.75 3.29
C MET A 195 5.38 14.23 4.74
N LEU A 196 6.30 15.12 5.14
CA LEU A 196 6.40 15.60 6.51
C LEU A 196 5.19 16.44 6.91
N LEU A 197 4.81 17.43 6.10
CA LEU A 197 3.73 18.35 6.45
C LEU A 197 2.37 17.66 6.45
N SER A 198 2.09 16.79 5.46
CA SER A 198 0.84 16.03 5.40
C SER A 198 0.71 15.05 6.56
N SER A 199 1.79 14.33 6.90
CA SER A 199 1.82 13.42 8.04
C SER A 199 1.67 14.15 9.37
N SER A 200 2.31 15.31 9.52
CA SER A 200 2.16 16.17 10.71
C SER A 200 0.74 16.71 10.82
N PHE A 201 0.14 17.15 9.71
CA PHE A 201 -1.24 17.60 9.68
C PHE A 201 -2.21 16.48 10.08
N MET A 202 -2.00 15.26 9.59
CA MET A 202 -2.76 14.08 10.01
C MET A 202 -2.64 13.85 11.52
N PHE A 203 -1.41 13.86 12.04
CA PHE A 203 -1.13 13.68 13.47
C PHE A 203 -1.91 14.69 14.32
N PHE A 204 -1.79 15.99 14.02
CA PHE A 204 -2.53 17.03 14.74
C PHE A 204 -4.05 16.85 14.61
N THR A 205 -4.55 16.46 13.45
CA THR A 205 -5.99 16.22 13.24
C THR A 205 -6.51 15.06 14.09
N ILE A 206 -5.75 13.95 14.19
CA ILE A 206 -6.07 12.82 15.06
C ILE A 206 -6.17 13.28 16.51
N PHE A 207 -5.16 13.99 17.03
CA PHE A 207 -5.15 14.45 18.42
C PHE A 207 -6.21 15.52 18.71
N LYS A 208 -6.49 16.41 17.75
CA LYS A 208 -7.57 17.41 17.89
C LYS A 208 -8.94 16.71 17.96
N THR A 209 -9.18 15.71 17.13
CA THR A 209 -10.49 15.05 16.99
C THR A 209 -10.72 13.99 18.07
N TYR A 210 -9.70 13.21 18.39
CA TYR A 210 -9.81 12.04 19.26
C TYR A 210 -9.00 12.16 20.57
N GLY A 211 -8.44 13.34 20.86
CA GLY A 211 -7.56 13.55 22.00
C GLY A 211 -8.22 13.25 23.36
N LYS A 212 -9.54 13.48 23.49
CA LYS A 212 -10.28 13.13 24.73
C LYS A 212 -10.33 11.63 24.93
N ILE A 213 -10.68 10.85 23.87
CA ILE A 213 -10.69 9.38 23.89
C ILE A 213 -9.29 8.84 24.20
N VAL A 214 -8.26 9.37 23.53
CA VAL A 214 -6.86 8.94 23.74
C VAL A 214 -6.44 9.18 25.18
N LYS A 215 -6.73 10.36 25.77
CA LYS A 215 -6.43 10.68 27.16
C LYS A 215 -7.19 9.75 28.13
N GLN A 216 -8.48 9.48 27.86
CA GLN A 216 -9.30 8.57 28.66
C GLN A 216 -8.70 7.17 28.66
N MET A 217 -8.47 6.59 27.45
CA MET A 217 -7.88 5.26 27.32
C MET A 217 -6.50 5.17 27.98
N TRP A 218 -5.67 6.20 27.85
CA TRP A 218 -4.36 6.24 28.49
C TRP A 218 -4.47 6.22 30.03
N LYS A 219 -5.43 6.95 30.61
CA LYS A 219 -5.69 6.98 32.05
C LYS A 219 -6.17 5.60 32.55
N GLU A 220 -7.20 5.04 31.89
CA GLU A 220 -7.77 3.74 32.25
C GLU A 220 -6.76 2.59 32.10
N SER A 221 -5.88 2.66 31.11
CA SER A 221 -4.86 1.63 30.87
C SER A 221 -3.80 1.49 31.98
N LYS A 222 -3.76 2.43 32.92
CA LYS A 222 -2.81 2.35 34.07
C LYS A 222 -3.32 1.37 35.14
N THR A 223 -4.61 1.14 35.21
CA THR A 223 -5.25 0.36 36.28
C THR A 223 -5.46 -1.11 35.91
N PHE A 224 -5.31 -1.46 34.61
CA PHE A 224 -5.58 -2.81 34.12
C PHE A 224 -4.57 -3.22 33.04
N SER A 225 -4.14 -4.48 33.10
CA SER A 225 -3.25 -5.09 32.09
C SER A 225 -3.82 -6.41 31.62
N TYR A 226 -3.86 -6.60 30.31
CA TYR A 226 -4.32 -7.82 29.66
C TYR A 226 -3.17 -8.42 28.81
N PRO A 227 -3.02 -9.76 28.76
CA PRO A 227 -1.89 -10.40 28.08
C PRO A 227 -2.06 -10.48 26.56
N TRP A 228 -2.27 -9.32 25.88
CA TRP A 228 -2.50 -9.19 24.43
C TRP A 228 -1.47 -9.94 23.58
N LYS A 229 -0.22 -9.99 24.02
CA LYS A 229 0.84 -10.68 23.29
C LYS A 229 0.50 -12.16 23.04
N LYS A 230 -0.16 -12.84 24.00
CA LYS A 230 -0.53 -14.25 23.85
C LYS A 230 -1.62 -14.48 22.81
N GLU A 231 -2.56 -13.53 22.68
CA GLU A 231 -3.64 -13.61 21.69
C GLU A 231 -3.21 -13.18 20.30
N ILE A 232 -2.40 -12.12 20.21
CA ILE A 232 -2.03 -11.49 18.94
C ILE A 232 -0.91 -12.25 18.23
N LEU A 233 0.08 -12.77 18.96
CA LEU A 233 1.28 -13.37 18.38
C LEU A 233 1.02 -14.56 17.43
N PRO A 234 0.07 -15.48 17.70
CA PRO A 234 -0.23 -16.58 16.79
C PRO A 234 -0.76 -16.11 15.43
N LEU A 235 -1.62 -15.09 15.45
CA LEU A 235 -2.17 -14.48 14.24
C LEU A 235 -1.10 -13.67 13.51
N PHE A 236 -0.33 -12.88 14.25
CA PHE A 236 0.74 -12.04 13.69
C PHE A 236 1.81 -12.85 12.95
N LYS A 237 2.21 -14.01 13.47
CA LYS A 237 3.16 -14.91 12.78
C LYS A 237 2.70 -15.32 11.38
N LYS A 238 1.40 -15.53 11.18
CA LYS A 238 0.83 -15.87 9.86
C LYS A 238 0.87 -14.67 8.90
N TYR A 239 0.59 -13.46 9.41
CA TYR A 239 0.65 -12.24 8.61
C TYR A 239 2.08 -11.89 8.17
N ILE A 240 3.09 -12.07 9.04
CA ILE A 240 4.50 -11.78 8.73
C ILE A 240 4.92 -12.38 7.39
N LEU A 241 4.67 -13.67 7.18
CA LEU A 241 5.10 -14.40 5.99
C LEU A 241 4.48 -13.84 4.70
N SER A 242 3.19 -13.49 4.75
CA SER A 242 2.46 -12.93 3.60
C SER A 242 2.94 -11.51 3.25
N PHE A 243 3.15 -10.65 4.26
CA PHE A 243 3.54 -9.25 4.04
C PHE A 243 5.00 -9.11 3.60
N VAL A 244 5.92 -9.91 4.16
CA VAL A 244 7.32 -9.95 3.71
C VAL A 244 7.40 -10.32 2.24
N SER A 245 6.66 -11.35 1.82
CA SER A 245 6.62 -11.77 0.41
C SER A 245 6.15 -10.65 -0.51
N GLY A 246 5.16 -9.86 -0.09
CA GLY A 246 4.64 -8.75 -0.88
C GLY A 246 5.68 -7.67 -1.21
N TYR A 247 6.58 -7.34 -0.28
CA TYR A 247 7.65 -6.37 -0.55
C TYR A 247 8.59 -6.85 -1.66
N PHE A 248 9.07 -8.09 -1.57
CA PHE A 248 9.97 -8.66 -2.58
C PHE A 248 9.30 -8.86 -3.93
N LEU A 249 7.98 -9.02 -3.97
CA LEU A 249 7.24 -9.13 -5.22
C LEU A 249 6.97 -7.78 -5.88
N PHE A 250 6.83 -6.67 -5.12
CA PHE A 250 6.29 -5.44 -5.67
C PHE A 250 7.11 -4.17 -5.39
N GLN A 251 8.02 -4.16 -4.41
CA GLN A 251 8.74 -2.94 -4.01
C GLN A 251 10.25 -2.99 -4.21
N ILE A 252 10.83 -4.17 -4.34
CA ILE A 252 12.29 -4.35 -4.37
C ILE A 252 12.95 -3.83 -5.66
N TYR A 253 12.18 -3.65 -6.74
CA TYR A 253 12.71 -3.35 -8.07
C TYR A 253 13.47 -2.03 -8.15
N THR A 254 12.93 -0.96 -7.58
CA THR A 254 13.56 0.37 -7.62
C THR A 254 14.90 0.40 -6.90
N PRO A 255 15.06 -0.12 -5.67
CA PRO A 255 16.36 -0.24 -5.01
C PRO A 255 17.36 -1.11 -5.78
N LEU A 256 16.93 -2.26 -6.33
CA LEU A 256 17.82 -3.13 -7.10
C LEU A 256 18.24 -2.49 -8.42
N MET A 257 17.33 -1.84 -9.14
CA MET A 257 17.67 -1.12 -10.36
C MET A 257 18.66 0.01 -10.07
N HIS A 258 18.46 0.74 -8.97
CA HIS A 258 19.40 1.77 -8.52
C HIS A 258 20.78 1.17 -8.23
N LEU A 259 20.83 0.01 -7.58
CA LEU A 259 22.06 -0.68 -7.23
C LEU A 259 22.90 -1.06 -8.47
N PHE A 260 22.26 -1.51 -9.55
CA PHE A 260 22.94 -2.05 -10.72
C PHE A 260 23.12 -1.03 -11.85
N HIS A 261 22.16 -0.12 -12.04
CA HIS A 261 22.09 0.77 -13.19
C HIS A 261 21.98 2.26 -12.83
N GLY A 262 22.02 2.60 -11.54
CA GLY A 262 22.04 3.98 -11.04
C GLY A 262 20.69 4.67 -10.96
N ALA A 263 20.73 5.97 -10.58
CA ALA A 263 19.56 6.77 -10.28
C ALA A 263 18.59 6.94 -11.44
N GLU A 264 19.09 7.23 -12.65
CA GLU A 264 18.25 7.46 -13.82
C GLU A 264 17.35 6.26 -14.12
N TYR A 265 17.93 5.05 -14.18
CA TYR A 265 17.15 3.83 -14.46
C TYR A 265 16.22 3.45 -13.30
N SER A 266 16.59 3.72 -12.06
CA SER A 266 15.67 3.53 -10.93
C SER A 266 14.47 4.46 -11.01
N GLY A 267 14.66 5.67 -11.53
CA GLY A 267 13.58 6.60 -11.82
C GLY A 267 12.63 6.09 -12.91
N LYS A 268 13.19 5.53 -14.01
CA LYS A 268 12.39 4.91 -15.09
C LYS A 268 11.57 3.72 -14.58
N VAL A 269 12.17 2.86 -13.75
CA VAL A 269 11.45 1.76 -13.10
C VAL A 269 10.35 2.29 -12.19
N GLY A 270 10.65 3.24 -11.32
CA GLY A 270 9.72 3.79 -10.34
C GLY A 270 8.47 4.40 -10.98
N ILE A 271 8.64 5.27 -12.00
CA ILE A 271 7.51 5.88 -12.70
C ILE A 271 6.69 4.83 -13.48
N THR A 272 7.36 3.88 -14.15
CA THR A 272 6.69 2.81 -14.90
C THR A 272 5.88 1.91 -13.96
N MET A 273 6.46 1.50 -12.84
CA MET A 273 5.77 0.74 -11.79
C MET A 273 4.55 1.51 -11.24
N SER A 274 4.69 2.81 -11.01
CA SER A 274 3.57 3.65 -10.54
C SER A 274 2.41 3.67 -11.53
N LEU A 275 2.69 3.82 -12.83
CA LEU A 275 1.69 3.79 -13.88
C LEU A 275 0.99 2.42 -13.97
N VAL A 276 1.77 1.35 -14.02
CA VAL A 276 1.23 -0.02 -14.14
C VAL A 276 0.43 -0.42 -12.91
N THR A 277 0.92 -0.05 -11.73
CA THR A 277 0.21 -0.32 -10.46
C THR A 277 -1.09 0.48 -10.37
N ALA A 278 -1.12 1.73 -10.85
CA ALA A 278 -2.35 2.53 -10.90
C ALA A 278 -3.41 1.86 -11.82
N ALA A 279 -3.02 1.44 -13.02
CA ALA A 279 -3.90 0.72 -13.94
C ALA A 279 -4.41 -0.61 -13.34
N PHE A 280 -3.53 -1.34 -12.66
CA PHE A 280 -3.87 -2.57 -11.96
C PHE A 280 -4.89 -2.33 -10.82
N GLN A 281 -4.70 -1.30 -10.01
CA GLN A 281 -5.63 -0.96 -8.93
C GLN A 281 -7.00 -0.55 -9.46
N LEU A 282 -7.04 0.22 -10.55
CA LEU A 282 -8.29 0.58 -11.24
C LEU A 282 -9.05 -0.65 -11.70
N ALA A 283 -8.36 -1.59 -12.34
CA ALA A 283 -8.98 -2.83 -12.79
C ALA A 283 -9.47 -3.69 -11.60
N ASN A 284 -8.74 -3.73 -10.50
CA ASN A 284 -9.12 -4.49 -9.31
C ASN A 284 -10.33 -3.93 -8.53
N ILE A 285 -10.75 -2.69 -8.79
CA ILE A 285 -11.96 -2.11 -8.15
C ILE A 285 -13.16 -3.03 -8.32
N PHE A 286 -13.33 -3.63 -9.51
CA PHE A 286 -14.45 -4.54 -9.79
C PHE A 286 -14.47 -5.78 -8.90
N ILE A 287 -13.32 -6.25 -8.44
CA ILE A 287 -13.20 -7.39 -7.52
C ILE A 287 -13.34 -6.94 -6.06
N TYR A 288 -12.67 -5.85 -5.65
CA TYR A 288 -12.72 -5.39 -4.27
C TYR A 288 -14.10 -4.91 -3.84
N THR A 289 -14.85 -4.27 -4.73
CA THR A 289 -16.21 -3.79 -4.43
C THR A 289 -17.21 -4.91 -4.13
N ILE A 290 -17.00 -6.12 -4.66
CA ILE A 290 -17.88 -7.26 -4.41
C ILE A 290 -17.41 -8.15 -3.25
N THR A 291 -16.30 -7.86 -2.59
CA THR A 291 -15.77 -8.67 -1.48
C THR A 291 -16.81 -8.92 -0.38
N PRO A 292 -17.60 -7.91 0.08
CA PRO A 292 -18.66 -8.17 1.06
C PRO A 292 -19.76 -9.12 0.53
N GLN A 293 -20.09 -9.03 -0.75
CA GLN A 293 -21.09 -9.91 -1.39
C GLN A 293 -20.57 -11.34 -1.50
N ILE A 294 -19.28 -11.51 -1.86
CA ILE A 294 -18.59 -12.81 -1.84
C ILE A 294 -18.75 -13.47 -0.46
N ASN A 295 -18.40 -12.74 0.61
CA ASN A 295 -18.49 -13.24 1.98
C ASN A 295 -19.92 -13.64 2.37
N MET A 296 -20.92 -12.84 1.99
CA MET A 296 -22.34 -13.16 2.25
C MET A 296 -22.83 -14.39 1.48
N LEU A 297 -22.43 -14.54 0.20
CA LEU A 297 -22.83 -15.69 -0.62
C LEU A 297 -22.18 -16.98 -0.14
N ILE A 298 -20.94 -16.91 0.34
CA ILE A 298 -20.24 -18.04 0.95
C ILE A 298 -20.98 -18.49 2.22
N GLU A 299 -21.37 -17.56 3.10
CA GLU A 299 -22.12 -17.90 4.33
C GLU A 299 -23.50 -18.49 4.04
N LYS A 300 -24.15 -18.01 2.97
CA LYS A 300 -25.44 -18.55 2.48
C LYS A 300 -25.29 -19.86 1.69
N LYS A 301 -24.06 -20.28 1.37
CA LYS A 301 -23.74 -21.44 0.52
C LYS A 301 -24.37 -21.36 -0.88
N ASP A 302 -24.62 -20.15 -1.40
CA ASP A 302 -25.16 -19.96 -2.77
C ASP A 302 -24.00 -19.92 -3.77
N TRP A 303 -23.47 -21.10 -4.05
CA TRP A 303 -22.29 -21.29 -4.90
C TRP A 303 -22.52 -20.86 -6.36
N LYS A 304 -23.73 -21.07 -6.86
CA LYS A 304 -24.08 -20.72 -8.26
C LYS A 304 -24.06 -19.20 -8.46
N MET A 305 -24.68 -18.46 -7.55
CA MET A 305 -24.70 -17.00 -7.60
C MET A 305 -23.31 -16.42 -7.36
N LEU A 306 -22.55 -16.99 -6.40
CA LEU A 306 -21.17 -16.63 -6.11
C LEU A 306 -20.27 -16.76 -7.36
N ASP A 307 -20.31 -17.91 -8.03
CA ASP A 307 -19.48 -18.18 -9.20
C ASP A 307 -19.82 -17.28 -10.39
N ASN A 308 -21.09 -17.03 -10.63
CA ASN A 308 -21.53 -16.13 -11.69
C ASN A 308 -21.11 -14.67 -11.40
N LEU A 309 -21.31 -14.21 -10.16
CA LEU A 309 -20.89 -12.88 -9.74
C LEU A 309 -19.38 -12.72 -9.91
N PHE A 310 -18.59 -13.65 -9.38
CA PHE A 310 -17.15 -13.62 -9.45
C PHE A 310 -16.63 -13.63 -10.89
N ARG A 311 -17.14 -14.55 -11.73
CA ARG A 311 -16.73 -14.63 -13.14
C ARG A 311 -17.00 -13.34 -13.89
N ASN A 312 -18.19 -12.77 -13.75
CA ASN A 312 -18.56 -11.53 -14.43
C ASN A 312 -17.67 -10.34 -13.99
N ARG A 313 -17.36 -10.25 -12.71
CA ARG A 313 -16.49 -9.19 -12.18
C ARG A 313 -15.01 -9.39 -12.55
N LEU A 314 -14.54 -10.63 -12.60
CA LEU A 314 -13.21 -10.94 -13.11
C LEU A 314 -13.08 -10.53 -14.59
N LEU A 315 -14.07 -10.88 -15.44
CA LEU A 315 -14.08 -10.45 -16.84
C LEU A 315 -14.07 -8.93 -16.98
N LEU A 316 -14.89 -8.20 -16.20
CA LEU A 316 -14.87 -6.73 -16.19
C LEU A 316 -13.51 -6.18 -15.77
N SER A 317 -12.87 -6.77 -14.77
CA SER A 317 -11.52 -6.37 -14.33
C SER A 317 -10.48 -6.56 -15.45
N LEU A 318 -10.49 -7.71 -16.12
CA LEU A 318 -9.59 -8.00 -17.23
C LEU A 318 -9.83 -7.07 -18.44
N CYS A 319 -11.10 -6.92 -18.83
CA CYS A 319 -11.46 -6.02 -19.94
C CYS A 319 -11.09 -4.56 -19.64
N SER A 320 -11.31 -4.09 -18.42
CA SER A 320 -10.93 -2.72 -18.03
C SER A 320 -9.42 -2.51 -18.08
N TYR A 321 -8.63 -3.50 -17.67
CA TYR A 321 -7.16 -3.42 -17.75
C TYR A 321 -6.68 -3.34 -19.20
N ILE A 322 -7.20 -4.22 -20.06
CA ILE A 322 -6.89 -4.20 -21.51
C ILE A 322 -7.32 -2.87 -22.13
N PHE A 323 -8.51 -2.39 -21.79
CA PHE A 323 -9.03 -1.10 -22.27
C PHE A 323 -8.11 0.08 -21.87
N LEU A 324 -7.68 0.14 -20.61
CA LEU A 324 -6.78 1.20 -20.13
C LEU A 324 -5.45 1.21 -20.90
N TRP A 325 -4.87 0.04 -21.12
CA TRP A 325 -3.62 -0.06 -21.88
C TRP A 325 -3.81 0.17 -23.38
N GLY A 326 -4.97 -0.21 -23.92
CA GLY A 326 -5.36 0.14 -25.30
C GLY A 326 -5.49 1.66 -25.48
N CYS A 327 -6.16 2.34 -24.56
CA CYS A 327 -6.26 3.80 -24.56
C CYS A 327 -4.88 4.46 -24.44
N PHE A 328 -4.01 3.94 -23.55
CA PHE A 328 -2.64 4.45 -23.41
C PHE A 328 -1.83 4.28 -24.70
N ALA A 329 -1.89 3.11 -25.33
CA ALA A 329 -1.18 2.85 -26.59
C ALA A 329 -1.70 3.75 -27.73
N ILE A 330 -3.00 3.92 -27.83
CA ILE A 330 -3.63 4.84 -28.81
C ILE A 330 -3.20 6.28 -28.54
N PHE A 331 -3.22 6.70 -27.29
CA PHE A 331 -2.76 8.03 -26.89
C PHE A 331 -1.30 8.26 -27.31
N VAL A 332 -0.40 7.32 -26.97
CA VAL A 332 1.00 7.42 -27.35
C VAL A 332 1.18 7.46 -28.88
N TYR A 333 0.43 6.63 -29.63
CA TYR A 333 0.50 6.59 -31.09
C TYR A 333 0.10 7.93 -31.73
N PHE A 334 -1.00 8.55 -31.30
CA PHE A 334 -1.47 9.79 -31.92
C PHE A 334 -0.72 11.05 -31.45
N PHE A 335 -0.17 11.02 -30.22
CA PHE A 335 0.46 12.19 -29.60
C PHE A 335 1.98 12.07 -29.48
N ALA A 336 2.60 11.01 -30.02
CA ALA A 336 4.05 10.81 -29.93
C ALA A 336 4.88 11.98 -30.47
N ASP A 337 4.39 12.69 -31.49
CA ASP A 337 5.10 13.80 -32.15
C ASP A 337 4.89 15.16 -31.46
N PHE A 338 4.02 15.26 -30.45
CA PHE A 338 3.85 16.50 -29.69
C PHE A 338 5.08 16.77 -28.84
N ALA A 339 5.59 18.00 -28.87
CA ALA A 339 6.90 18.43 -28.37
C ALA A 339 7.22 17.95 -26.91
N PHE A 340 6.22 17.80 -26.04
CA PHE A 340 6.44 17.40 -24.65
C PHE A 340 6.26 15.88 -24.41
N ILE A 341 5.57 15.15 -25.30
CA ILE A 341 5.31 13.71 -25.09
C ILE A 341 6.58 12.86 -25.16
N PRO A 342 7.50 13.05 -26.15
CA PRO A 342 8.78 12.33 -26.18
C PRO A 342 9.60 12.56 -24.90
N GLN A 343 9.59 13.77 -24.36
CA GLN A 343 10.28 14.09 -23.11
C GLN A 343 9.72 13.30 -21.94
N ILE A 344 8.38 13.19 -21.83
CA ILE A 344 7.74 12.39 -20.79
C ILE A 344 8.04 10.90 -21.01
N LEU A 345 7.89 10.39 -22.24
CA LEU A 345 8.11 8.97 -22.55
C LEU A 345 9.56 8.54 -22.30
N SER A 346 10.55 9.42 -22.49
CA SER A 346 11.95 9.14 -22.20
C SER A 346 12.23 8.87 -20.71
N ARG A 347 11.31 9.29 -19.82
CA ARG A 347 11.37 9.06 -18.37
C ARG A 347 10.88 7.69 -17.94
N PHE A 348 10.22 6.97 -18.84
CA PHE A 348 9.76 5.58 -18.60
C PHE A 348 10.80 4.58 -19.10
N LEU A 349 10.58 3.31 -18.75
CA LEU A 349 11.29 2.21 -19.40
C LEU A 349 10.97 2.14 -20.89
N SER A 350 11.80 1.43 -21.64
CA SER A 350 11.51 1.14 -23.04
C SER A 350 10.18 0.41 -23.22
N TYR A 351 9.62 0.43 -24.41
CA TYR A 351 8.40 -0.29 -24.73
C TYR A 351 8.48 -1.79 -24.37
N LYS A 352 9.67 -2.41 -24.50
CA LYS A 352 9.90 -3.80 -24.08
C LYS A 352 9.71 -3.98 -22.57
N GLY A 353 10.35 -3.14 -21.77
CA GLY A 353 10.24 -3.18 -20.31
C GLY A 353 8.82 -2.92 -19.82
N ILE A 354 8.13 -1.93 -20.40
CA ILE A 354 6.72 -1.63 -20.12
C ILE A 354 5.85 -2.84 -20.46
N SER A 355 6.00 -3.44 -21.66
CA SER A 355 5.16 -4.56 -22.12
C SER A 355 5.33 -5.79 -21.22
N ILE A 356 6.55 -6.12 -20.80
CA ILE A 356 6.80 -7.22 -19.85
C ILE A 356 6.04 -6.95 -18.54
N LEU A 357 6.16 -5.75 -18.00
CA LEU A 357 5.54 -5.40 -16.73
C LEU A 357 4.01 -5.38 -16.82
N VAL A 358 3.46 -4.81 -17.90
CA VAL A 358 2.01 -4.82 -18.18
C VAL A 358 1.48 -6.25 -18.26
N PHE A 359 2.19 -7.14 -18.94
CA PHE A 359 1.80 -8.54 -19.03
C PHE A 359 1.88 -9.26 -17.68
N CYS A 360 2.91 -8.99 -16.87
CA CYS A 360 3.02 -9.52 -15.52
C CYS A 360 1.82 -9.11 -14.65
N TYR A 361 1.44 -7.85 -14.69
CA TYR A 361 0.31 -7.36 -13.89
C TYR A 361 -1.06 -7.81 -14.44
N PHE A 362 -1.16 -8.07 -15.76
CA PHE A 362 -2.34 -8.75 -16.32
C PHE A 362 -2.53 -10.14 -15.73
N ILE A 363 -1.45 -10.93 -15.64
CA ILE A 363 -1.49 -12.25 -14.98
C ILE A 363 -1.80 -12.11 -13.49
N GLN A 364 -1.22 -11.10 -12.84
CA GLN A 364 -1.45 -10.83 -11.42
C GLN A 364 -2.92 -10.54 -11.10
N LEU A 365 -3.73 -10.01 -12.03
CA LEU A 365 -5.17 -9.83 -11.85
C LEU A 365 -5.89 -11.15 -11.56
N PHE A 366 -5.52 -12.23 -12.26
CA PHE A 366 -6.09 -13.56 -11.99
C PHE A 366 -5.73 -14.04 -10.59
N VAL A 367 -4.43 -14.02 -10.26
CA VAL A 367 -3.92 -14.51 -8.96
C VAL A 367 -4.55 -13.73 -7.81
N ASN A 368 -4.58 -12.38 -7.93
CA ASN A 368 -5.18 -11.52 -6.92
C ASN A 368 -6.69 -11.77 -6.75
N SER A 369 -7.42 -11.93 -7.86
CA SER A 369 -8.85 -12.20 -7.83
C SER A 369 -9.17 -13.54 -7.18
N TRP A 370 -8.42 -14.61 -7.53
CA TRP A 370 -8.55 -15.91 -6.85
C TRP A 370 -8.21 -15.82 -5.37
N ALA A 371 -7.19 -15.03 -5.00
CA ALA A 371 -6.85 -14.80 -3.60
C ALA A 371 -8.02 -14.13 -2.83
N VAL A 372 -8.67 -13.13 -3.40
CA VAL A 372 -9.85 -12.48 -2.79
C VAL A 372 -11.00 -13.48 -2.60
N TYR A 373 -11.26 -14.30 -3.61
CA TYR A 373 -12.29 -15.36 -3.53
C TYR A 373 -12.01 -16.35 -2.40
N LEU A 374 -10.77 -16.85 -2.31
CA LEU A 374 -10.37 -17.82 -1.30
C LEU A 374 -10.35 -17.23 0.12
N ARG A 375 -9.90 -15.98 0.27
CA ARG A 375 -9.93 -15.26 1.55
C ARG A 375 -11.34 -15.06 2.10
N GLY A 376 -12.35 -15.00 1.23
CA GLY A 376 -13.76 -15.00 1.63
C GLY A 376 -14.14 -16.21 2.50
N HIS A 377 -13.47 -17.36 2.32
CA HIS A 377 -13.63 -18.56 3.15
C HIS A 377 -12.77 -18.52 4.45
N LYS A 378 -12.24 -17.36 4.84
CA LYS A 378 -11.38 -17.16 6.02
C LYS A 378 -10.10 -18.00 5.98
N GLN A 379 -9.56 -18.26 4.78
CA GLN A 379 -8.34 -19.03 4.54
C GLN A 379 -7.31 -18.19 3.77
N GLU A 380 -6.03 -18.48 3.96
CA GLU A 380 -4.92 -17.86 3.25
C GLU A 380 -4.04 -18.95 2.58
N PRO A 381 -4.55 -19.60 1.54
CA PRO A 381 -3.84 -20.76 0.96
C PRO A 381 -2.58 -20.39 0.16
N TYR A 382 -2.41 -19.10 -0.20
CA TYR A 382 -1.25 -18.64 -0.98
C TYR A 382 -0.04 -18.22 -0.17
N TRP A 383 -0.05 -18.37 1.17
CA TRP A 383 1.09 -17.92 2.00
C TRP A 383 2.40 -18.60 1.64
N LEU A 384 2.37 -19.92 1.40
CA LEU A 384 3.58 -20.70 1.05
C LEU A 384 4.06 -20.38 -0.37
N THR A 385 3.15 -20.37 -1.33
CA THR A 385 3.47 -19.99 -2.72
C THR A 385 3.97 -18.57 -2.84
N GLY A 386 3.47 -17.65 -2.00
CA GLY A 386 3.95 -16.27 -1.90
C GLY A 386 5.42 -16.20 -1.48
N ILE A 387 5.84 -16.99 -0.49
CA ILE A 387 7.25 -17.04 -0.05
C ILE A 387 8.15 -17.55 -1.18
N PHE A 388 7.76 -18.67 -1.81
CA PHE A 388 8.55 -19.23 -2.92
C PHE A 388 8.64 -18.24 -4.09
N ALA A 389 7.54 -17.57 -4.42
CA ALA A 389 7.52 -16.55 -5.45
C ALA A 389 8.43 -15.37 -5.10
N ALA A 390 8.40 -14.88 -3.86
CA ALA A 390 9.25 -13.79 -3.40
C ALA A 390 10.74 -14.11 -3.50
N VAL A 391 11.14 -15.30 -3.04
CA VAL A 391 12.55 -15.77 -3.14
C VAL A 391 12.96 -15.93 -4.60
N TRP A 392 12.11 -16.55 -5.42
CA TRP A 392 12.35 -16.75 -6.85
C TRP A 392 12.54 -15.41 -7.58
N VAL A 393 11.60 -14.50 -7.40
CA VAL A 393 11.65 -13.16 -8.02
C VAL A 393 12.86 -12.39 -7.55
N PHE A 394 13.17 -12.39 -6.26
CA PHE A 394 14.33 -11.69 -5.71
C PHE A 394 15.65 -12.20 -6.33
N LEU A 395 15.88 -13.52 -6.33
CA LEU A 395 17.09 -14.10 -6.87
C LEU A 395 17.25 -13.85 -8.37
N LEU A 396 16.18 -14.05 -9.15
CA LEU A 396 16.24 -13.83 -10.60
C LEU A 396 16.32 -12.34 -10.96
N THR A 397 15.72 -11.45 -10.17
CA THR A 397 15.86 -9.99 -10.38
C THR A 397 17.29 -9.53 -10.06
N LEU A 398 17.94 -10.10 -9.04
CA LEU A 398 19.37 -9.87 -8.76
C LEU A 398 20.25 -10.31 -9.94
N LEU A 399 20.02 -11.51 -10.48
CA LEU A 399 20.75 -12.04 -11.62
C LEU A 399 20.49 -11.17 -12.88
N ALA A 400 19.22 -10.85 -13.15
CA ALA A 400 18.86 -10.00 -14.30
C ALA A 400 19.49 -8.62 -14.19
N GLY A 401 19.48 -7.98 -13.02
CA GLY A 401 20.10 -6.67 -12.81
C GLY A 401 21.62 -6.67 -13.03
N LYS A 402 22.29 -7.79 -12.75
CA LYS A 402 23.73 -7.92 -12.96
C LYS A 402 24.11 -8.30 -14.40
N MET A 403 23.29 -9.10 -15.09
CA MET A 403 23.67 -9.78 -16.33
C MET A 403 22.91 -9.28 -17.56
N LEU A 404 21.76 -8.65 -17.39
CA LEU A 404 20.87 -8.27 -18.49
C LEU A 404 20.75 -6.75 -18.61
N SER A 405 20.21 -6.32 -19.75
CA SER A 405 19.88 -4.90 -19.96
C SER A 405 18.73 -4.47 -19.04
N PRO A 406 18.63 -3.17 -18.70
CA PRO A 406 17.54 -2.63 -17.89
C PRO A 406 16.13 -2.97 -18.38
N ASP A 407 15.95 -3.16 -19.69
CA ASP A 407 14.68 -3.51 -20.31
C ASP A 407 14.19 -4.93 -19.98
N LEU A 408 15.11 -5.84 -19.66
CA LEU A 408 14.81 -7.22 -19.29
C LEU A 408 14.79 -7.45 -17.79
N PHE A 409 14.87 -6.39 -17.01
CA PHE A 409 14.94 -6.46 -15.54
C PHE A 409 13.77 -7.23 -14.90
N PHE A 410 12.57 -7.13 -15.46
CA PHE A 410 11.38 -7.79 -14.97
C PHE A 410 11.21 -9.25 -15.43
N ILE A 411 12.21 -9.82 -16.10
CA ILE A 411 12.15 -11.22 -16.52
C ILE A 411 12.06 -12.18 -15.34
N GLY A 412 12.61 -11.79 -14.17
CA GLY A 412 12.47 -12.52 -12.91
C GLY A 412 11.01 -12.64 -12.47
N LEU A 413 10.26 -11.53 -12.53
CA LEU A 413 8.84 -11.51 -12.24
C LEU A 413 8.04 -12.30 -13.28
N LEU A 414 8.35 -12.14 -14.57
CA LEU A 414 7.68 -12.85 -15.65
C LEU A 414 7.87 -14.37 -15.51
N SER A 415 9.08 -14.82 -15.24
CA SER A 415 9.40 -16.24 -15.09
C SER A 415 8.67 -16.90 -13.90
N GLN A 416 8.40 -16.16 -12.84
CA GLN A 416 7.61 -16.62 -11.70
C GLN A 416 6.21 -17.06 -12.13
N TYR A 417 5.59 -16.35 -13.07
CA TYR A 417 4.24 -16.69 -13.52
C TYR A 417 4.17 -17.98 -14.36
N ILE A 418 5.28 -18.48 -14.91
CA ILE A 418 5.33 -19.74 -15.64
C ILE A 418 4.87 -20.90 -14.74
N TRP A 419 5.35 -20.91 -13.49
CA TRP A 419 4.95 -21.91 -12.50
C TRP A 419 3.88 -21.40 -11.53
N GLY A 420 3.95 -20.11 -11.16
CA GLY A 420 3.08 -19.50 -10.16
C GLY A 420 1.63 -19.41 -10.59
N LEU A 421 1.34 -19.09 -11.85
CA LEU A 421 -0.04 -19.05 -12.35
C LEU A 421 -0.71 -20.45 -12.35
N PRO A 422 -0.11 -21.53 -12.91
CA PRO A 422 -0.68 -22.88 -12.81
C PRO A 422 -0.89 -23.35 -11.37
N VAL A 423 0.10 -23.14 -10.49
CA VAL A 423 0.00 -23.51 -9.08
C VAL A 423 -1.13 -22.76 -8.38
N SER A 424 -1.22 -21.45 -8.59
CA SER A 424 -2.30 -20.63 -8.02
C SER A 424 -3.69 -21.09 -8.51
N TYR A 425 -3.81 -21.45 -9.78
CA TYR A 425 -5.05 -21.98 -10.34
C TYR A 425 -5.42 -23.34 -9.76
N ILE A 426 -4.45 -24.25 -9.62
CA ILE A 426 -4.67 -25.57 -9.02
C ILE A 426 -5.16 -25.44 -7.57
N ILE A 427 -4.52 -24.58 -6.77
CA ILE A 427 -4.94 -24.29 -5.38
C ILE A 427 -6.38 -23.75 -5.40
N TYR A 428 -6.65 -22.70 -6.19
CA TYR A 428 -7.99 -22.13 -6.32
C TYR A 428 -9.04 -23.19 -6.64
N ARG A 429 -8.78 -24.03 -7.67
CA ARG A 429 -9.72 -25.06 -8.11
C ARG A 429 -9.95 -26.15 -7.06
N ASN A 430 -8.88 -26.60 -6.38
CA ASN A 430 -8.97 -27.66 -5.39
C ASN A 430 -9.68 -27.19 -4.12
N ASP A 431 -9.34 -26.02 -3.61
CA ASP A 431 -9.97 -25.47 -2.41
C ASP A 431 -11.43 -25.12 -2.68
N LYS A 432 -11.73 -24.54 -3.83
CA LYS A 432 -13.11 -24.32 -4.26
C LYS A 432 -13.91 -25.63 -4.28
N LYS A 433 -13.40 -26.70 -4.88
CA LYS A 433 -14.06 -28.01 -4.90
C LYS A 433 -14.24 -28.59 -3.51
N LYS A 434 -13.29 -28.39 -2.60
CA LYS A 434 -13.35 -28.86 -1.21
C LYS A 434 -14.42 -28.14 -0.40
N TRP A 435 -14.56 -26.85 -0.59
CA TRP A 435 -15.45 -26.01 0.22
C TRP A 435 -16.87 -25.93 -0.35
N HIS A 436 -17.08 -26.21 -1.64
CA HIS A 436 -18.41 -26.22 -2.29
C HIS A 436 -19.04 -27.62 -2.34
N LYS A 437 -18.58 -28.54 -1.49
CA LYS A 437 -19.26 -29.78 -1.21
C LYS A 437 -20.30 -29.54 -0.10
#